data_0e098ac135b279b67b8552124b1f7b4b
#
_entry.id   0e098ac135b279b67b8552124b1f7b4b
#
_cell.length_a   1.000
_cell.length_b   1.000
_cell.length_c   1.000
_cell.angle_alpha   90.00
_cell.angle_beta   90.00
_cell.angle_gamma   90.00
#
_symmetry.space_group_name_H-M   'P 1'
#
loop_
_entity.id
_entity.type
_entity.pdbx_description
1 polymer ?
#
loop_
_entity_poly.entity_id
_entity_poly.type
_entity_poly.pdbx_seq_one_letter_code
_entity_poly.pdbx_strand_id
1 'polypeptide(L)'
;MNKIFLLIGLISLNLVLTDCAPQVSNSDTTPSPAPGKTIIALPAPELDGSTSVEQALLKRRSVREYRDEPLSLPEIGQLLWAAQGITSSSGKRTAPSAGALYPLELYLVAGDVEGLQAGVYKYIPHDHALKEITPGDKRSELTNAALKQESIQKAPAVIVLSAVYERTRVKYGDRGDRYVHMEIGFAAQNIYLQAEALELGTVFIGAFYDDSIKKILGMQDDEGPLGIMPLGVH
;
A
#
# COMPACT_ATOMS: atom_id res chain seq x y z
N MET A 1 -7.89 -105.68 18.60
CA MET A 1 -7.16 -104.75 19.48
C MET A 1 -6.70 -103.60 18.65
N ASN A 2 -7.48 -102.52 18.54
CA ASN A 2 -7.00 -101.22 18.04
C ASN A 2 -7.97 -100.10 18.48
N LYS A 3 -7.44 -99.29 19.32
CA LYS A 3 -8.18 -98.12 19.87
C LYS A 3 -8.20 -97.04 18.82
N ILE A 4 -9.38 -96.55 18.42
CA ILE A 4 -9.61 -95.40 17.61
C ILE A 4 -9.74 -94.16 18.53
N PHE A 5 -8.82 -93.23 18.43
CA PHE A 5 -8.96 -91.89 19.09
C PHE A 5 -9.69 -90.93 18.14
N LEU A 6 -10.80 -90.38 18.64
CA LEU A 6 -11.55 -89.38 17.98
C LEU A 6 -11.02 -88.03 18.37
N LEU A 7 -10.54 -87.22 17.39
CA LEU A 7 -10.03 -85.89 17.60
C LEU A 7 -11.12 -84.92 17.18
N ILE A 8 -11.65 -84.19 18.16
CA ILE A 8 -12.65 -83.11 17.93
C ILE A 8 -11.88 -81.78 17.70
N GLY A 9 -11.91 -81.32 16.47
CA GLY A 9 -11.35 -79.99 16.14
C GLY A 9 -12.27 -78.89 16.50
N LEU A 10 -11.86 -77.96 17.38
CA LEU A 10 -12.51 -76.72 17.65
C LEU A 10 -12.16 -75.74 16.52
N ILE A 11 -13.17 -75.25 15.79
CA ILE A 11 -13.03 -74.15 14.84
C ILE A 11 -13.27 -72.85 15.61
N SER A 12 -12.21 -72.09 15.81
CA SER A 12 -12.29 -70.73 16.38
C SER A 12 -12.63 -69.72 15.24
N LEU A 13 -13.81 -69.17 15.32
CA LEU A 13 -14.27 -68.10 14.44
C LEU A 13 -13.71 -66.75 14.95
N ASN A 14 -12.65 -66.23 14.30
CA ASN A 14 -12.14 -64.90 14.58
C ASN A 14 -12.99 -63.86 13.85
N LEU A 15 -13.83 -63.14 14.60
CA LEU A 15 -14.59 -61.98 14.13
C LEU A 15 -13.64 -60.77 14.08
N VAL A 16 -13.20 -60.37 12.89
CA VAL A 16 -12.44 -59.12 12.67
C VAL A 16 -13.43 -57.96 12.67
N LEU A 17 -13.48 -57.23 13.77
CA LEU A 17 -14.17 -55.96 13.83
C LEU A 17 -13.25 -54.90 13.19
N THR A 18 -13.58 -54.49 11.97
CA THR A 18 -12.99 -53.30 11.34
C THR A 18 -13.55 -52.05 11.99
N ASP A 19 -12.77 -51.46 12.86
CA ASP A 19 -13.07 -50.15 13.46
C ASP A 19 -12.87 -49.06 12.42
N CYS A 20 -13.98 -48.51 11.91
CA CYS A 20 -13.97 -47.44 10.94
C CYS A 20 -14.00 -46.12 11.72
N ALA A 21 -12.84 -45.64 12.16
CA ALA A 21 -12.70 -44.32 12.77
C ALA A 21 -12.86 -43.23 11.66
N PRO A 22 -13.67 -42.21 11.85
CA PRO A 22 -13.78 -41.10 10.90
C PRO A 22 -12.46 -40.32 10.90
N GLN A 23 -11.83 -40.24 9.73
CA GLN A 23 -10.71 -39.33 9.47
C GLN A 23 -11.24 -37.89 9.57
N VAL A 24 -10.90 -37.19 10.65
CA VAL A 24 -11.10 -35.74 10.77
C VAL A 24 -10.00 -35.08 9.91
N SER A 25 -10.37 -34.62 8.72
CA SER A 25 -9.55 -33.71 7.93
C SER A 25 -9.50 -32.36 8.63
N ASN A 26 -8.43 -32.08 9.36
CA ASN A 26 -8.09 -30.73 9.78
C ASN A 26 -7.73 -29.92 8.54
N SER A 27 -8.70 -29.25 7.96
CA SER A 27 -8.44 -28.11 7.09
C SER A 27 -8.08 -26.93 8.00
N ASP A 28 -6.78 -26.71 8.20
CA ASP A 28 -6.26 -25.45 8.75
C ASP A 28 -6.61 -24.31 7.76
N THR A 29 -7.84 -23.89 7.77
CA THR A 29 -8.22 -22.59 7.21
C THR A 29 -7.92 -21.54 8.28
N THR A 30 -6.69 -21.03 8.25
CA THR A 30 -6.36 -19.77 8.94
C THR A 30 -7.33 -18.72 8.40
N PRO A 31 -8.19 -18.11 9.23
CA PRO A 31 -9.13 -17.10 8.75
C PRO A 31 -8.33 -15.94 8.17
N SER A 32 -8.64 -15.58 6.92
CA SER A 32 -8.13 -14.36 6.30
C SER A 32 -8.49 -13.17 7.20
N PRO A 33 -7.53 -12.30 7.58
CA PRO A 33 -7.83 -11.16 8.44
C PRO A 33 -8.91 -10.28 7.81
N ALA A 34 -9.81 -9.80 8.63
CA ALA A 34 -10.89 -8.91 8.20
C ALA A 34 -10.30 -7.62 7.57
N PRO A 35 -10.85 -7.13 6.45
CA PRO A 35 -10.33 -5.96 5.75
C PRO A 35 -10.23 -4.74 6.68
N GLY A 36 -9.13 -3.98 6.55
CA GLY A 36 -8.89 -2.72 7.27
C GLY A 36 -8.25 -2.84 8.66
N LYS A 37 -7.73 -4.01 9.04
CA LYS A 37 -7.06 -4.21 10.35
C LYS A 37 -5.55 -4.43 10.25
N THR A 38 -5.01 -4.72 9.08
CA THR A 38 -3.58 -4.99 8.93
C THR A 38 -2.79 -3.68 8.92
N ILE A 39 -1.87 -3.54 9.87
CA ILE A 39 -0.89 -2.44 9.89
C ILE A 39 0.46 -3.05 9.57
N ILE A 40 1.14 -2.48 8.59
CA ILE A 40 2.43 -2.94 8.09
C ILE A 40 3.45 -1.85 8.40
N ALA A 41 4.40 -2.12 9.29
CA ALA A 41 5.49 -1.21 9.56
C ALA A 41 6.38 -1.08 8.31
N LEU A 42 6.74 0.14 7.96
CA LEU A 42 7.70 0.41 6.90
C LEU A 42 9.12 0.38 7.45
N PRO A 43 10.13 0.02 6.64
CA PRO A 43 11.52 0.18 7.01
C PRO A 43 11.83 1.63 7.37
N ALA A 44 12.73 1.83 8.34
CA ALA A 44 13.15 3.17 8.73
C ALA A 44 13.69 3.93 7.50
N PRO A 45 13.35 5.22 7.33
CA PRO A 45 13.83 6.00 6.20
C PRO A 45 15.34 6.22 6.26
N GLU A 46 15.99 6.19 5.11
CA GLU A 46 17.38 6.56 4.95
C GLU A 46 17.51 8.08 4.96
N LEU A 47 18.42 8.60 5.81
CA LEU A 47 18.56 10.05 6.01
C LEU A 47 19.81 10.63 5.33
N ASP A 48 20.65 9.78 4.77
CA ASP A 48 21.94 10.16 4.16
C ASP A 48 22.09 9.45 2.80
N GLY A 49 21.50 10.06 1.79
CA GLY A 49 21.52 9.54 0.42
C GLY A 49 22.76 9.98 -0.37
N SER A 50 23.11 9.23 -1.43
CA SER A 50 24.26 9.51 -2.28
C SER A 50 24.02 10.61 -3.34
N THR A 51 22.76 10.92 -3.66
CA THR A 51 22.40 11.92 -4.68
C THR A 51 22.16 13.28 -4.04
N SER A 52 22.88 14.31 -4.49
CA SER A 52 22.66 15.67 -3.99
C SER A 52 21.33 16.26 -4.49
N VAL A 53 20.78 17.22 -3.74
CA VAL A 53 19.57 17.94 -4.14
C VAL A 53 19.72 18.58 -5.51
N GLU A 54 20.90 19.14 -5.80
CA GLU A 54 21.20 19.77 -7.10
C GLU A 54 21.17 18.74 -8.24
N GLN A 55 21.71 17.54 -8.01
CA GLN A 55 21.66 16.47 -9.00
C GLN A 55 20.21 15.98 -9.22
N ALA A 56 19.43 15.81 -8.16
CA ALA A 56 18.04 15.43 -8.29
C ALA A 56 17.21 16.50 -9.03
N LEU A 57 17.42 17.78 -8.71
CA LEU A 57 16.78 18.90 -9.42
C LEU A 57 17.16 18.95 -10.90
N LEU A 58 18.44 18.72 -11.22
CA LEU A 58 18.95 18.74 -12.59
C LEU A 58 18.37 17.59 -13.44
N LYS A 59 18.25 16.39 -12.87
CA LYS A 59 17.90 15.17 -13.60
C LYS A 59 16.39 14.89 -13.64
N ARG A 60 15.64 15.26 -12.57
CA ARG A 60 14.21 14.96 -12.44
C ARG A 60 13.42 15.24 -13.73
N ARG A 61 12.69 14.24 -14.21
CA ARG A 61 11.75 14.36 -15.33
C ARG A 61 10.38 13.77 -14.94
N SER A 62 9.36 14.11 -15.71
CA SER A 62 8.04 13.43 -15.64
C SER A 62 8.11 12.17 -16.50
N VAL A 63 8.25 11.02 -15.85
CA VAL A 63 8.39 9.70 -16.46
C VAL A 63 7.03 9.01 -16.50
N ARG A 64 6.70 8.37 -17.63
CA ARG A 64 5.41 7.70 -17.86
C ARG A 64 5.56 6.26 -18.37
N GLU A 65 6.77 5.86 -18.67
CA GLU A 65 7.12 4.50 -19.09
C GLU A 65 8.04 3.89 -18.05
N TYR A 66 7.71 2.69 -17.63
CA TYR A 66 8.41 1.98 -16.56
C TYR A 66 8.83 0.60 -17.08
N ARG A 67 9.90 0.06 -16.51
CA ARG A 67 10.28 -1.33 -16.68
C ARG A 67 9.29 -2.22 -15.94
N ASP A 68 9.19 -3.47 -16.39
CA ASP A 68 8.40 -4.49 -15.71
C ASP A 68 9.23 -5.09 -14.55
N GLU A 69 9.43 -4.27 -13.54
CA GLU A 69 10.24 -4.58 -12.36
C GLU A 69 9.46 -4.17 -11.10
N PRO A 70 9.41 -5.00 -10.04
CA PRO A 70 8.73 -4.65 -8.81
C PRO A 70 9.46 -3.51 -8.08
N LEU A 71 8.75 -2.82 -7.20
CA LEU A 71 9.35 -1.92 -6.22
C LEU A 71 9.51 -2.61 -4.88
N SER A 72 10.57 -2.29 -4.17
CA SER A 72 10.80 -2.78 -2.82
C SER A 72 10.01 -1.98 -1.77
N LEU A 73 9.71 -2.61 -0.63
CA LEU A 73 9.05 -1.92 0.49
C LEU A 73 9.89 -0.77 1.07
N PRO A 74 11.23 -0.83 1.14
CA PRO A 74 12.08 0.32 1.50
C PRO A 74 11.91 1.53 0.57
N GLU A 75 11.85 1.34 -0.75
CA GLU A 75 11.64 2.43 -1.71
C GLU A 75 10.28 3.09 -1.52
N ILE A 76 9.23 2.30 -1.32
CA ILE A 76 7.89 2.81 -1.01
C ILE A 76 7.91 3.61 0.29
N GLY A 77 8.53 3.06 1.35
CA GLY A 77 8.67 3.74 2.65
C GLY A 77 9.38 5.08 2.53
N GLN A 78 10.47 5.09 1.78
CA GLN A 78 11.28 6.29 1.55
C GLN A 78 10.50 7.39 0.81
N LEU A 79 9.74 7.03 -0.23
CA LEU A 79 8.90 7.98 -0.99
C LEU A 79 7.77 8.56 -0.16
N LEU A 80 7.10 7.74 0.64
CA LEU A 80 6.04 8.19 1.55
C LEU A 80 6.59 9.09 2.65
N TRP A 81 7.76 8.74 3.19
CA TRP A 81 8.47 9.59 4.16
C TRP A 81 8.88 10.93 3.53
N ALA A 82 9.45 10.93 2.33
CA ALA A 82 9.81 12.16 1.63
C ALA A 82 8.62 13.11 1.47
N ALA A 83 7.42 12.57 1.23
CA ALA A 83 6.20 13.37 1.07
C ALA A 83 5.68 13.94 2.39
N GLN A 84 5.57 13.12 3.46
CA GLN A 84 4.85 13.49 4.69
C GLN A 84 5.46 12.89 5.97
N GLY A 85 6.68 12.39 5.93
CA GLY A 85 7.35 11.79 7.08
C GLY A 85 7.60 12.78 8.21
N ILE A 86 7.53 12.31 9.44
CA ILE A 86 7.82 13.12 10.63
C ILE A 86 9.34 13.22 10.82
N THR A 87 9.83 14.44 11.01
CA THR A 87 11.27 14.73 11.11
C THR A 87 11.70 15.29 12.48
N SER A 88 10.75 15.47 13.40
CA SER A 88 11.06 15.97 14.74
C SER A 88 10.06 15.45 15.77
N SER A 89 10.47 15.41 17.04
CA SER A 89 9.61 15.06 18.18
C SER A 89 8.40 16.00 18.36
N SER A 90 8.44 17.19 17.75
CA SER A 90 7.31 18.14 17.73
C SER A 90 6.31 17.87 16.60
N GLY A 91 6.46 16.77 15.85
CA GLY A 91 5.56 16.37 14.78
C GLY A 91 5.74 17.14 13.46
N LYS A 92 6.85 17.88 13.29
CA LYS A 92 7.14 18.53 12.00
C LYS A 92 7.42 17.47 10.94
N ARG A 93 7.00 17.77 9.70
CA ARG A 93 7.12 16.85 8.56
C ARG A 93 8.15 17.34 7.55
N THR A 94 8.48 16.47 6.60
CA THR A 94 9.36 16.74 5.45
C THR A 94 8.82 17.86 4.56
N ALA A 95 7.50 17.90 4.32
CA ALA A 95 6.87 19.01 3.62
C ALA A 95 6.36 20.08 4.61
N PRO A 96 6.57 21.39 4.32
CA PRO A 96 6.02 22.46 5.14
C PRO A 96 4.49 22.51 5.02
N SER A 97 3.81 22.85 6.13
CA SER A 97 2.36 23.01 6.17
C SER A 97 1.98 24.32 6.81
N ALA A 98 0.97 24.99 6.25
CA ALA A 98 0.43 26.22 6.79
C ALA A 98 -0.07 26.02 8.22
N GLY A 99 0.53 26.71 9.18
CA GLY A 99 0.18 26.59 10.59
C GLY A 99 0.50 25.22 11.22
N ALA A 100 1.26 24.38 10.54
CA ALA A 100 1.54 22.98 10.90
C ALA A 100 0.25 22.15 11.08
N LEU A 101 -0.74 22.36 10.21
CA LEU A 101 -2.05 21.71 10.27
C LEU A 101 -2.13 20.39 9.49
N TYR A 102 -1.19 20.15 8.57
CA TYR A 102 -0.99 18.90 7.85
C TYR A 102 -2.28 18.28 7.28
N PRO A 103 -2.96 18.97 6.37
CA PRO A 103 -4.21 18.49 5.78
C PRO A 103 -4.03 17.28 4.86
N LEU A 104 -2.81 17.03 4.36
CA LEU A 104 -2.57 15.98 3.36
C LEU A 104 -2.62 14.58 3.97
N GLU A 105 -3.25 13.68 3.22
CA GLU A 105 -3.26 12.24 3.42
C GLU A 105 -2.62 11.55 2.21
N LEU A 106 -1.95 10.43 2.43
CA LEU A 106 -1.33 9.64 1.36
C LEU A 106 -1.91 8.25 1.31
N TYR A 107 -2.23 7.79 0.10
CA TYR A 107 -2.61 6.43 -0.20
C TYR A 107 -1.58 5.79 -1.13
N LEU A 108 -1.32 4.51 -0.91
CA LEU A 108 -0.56 3.65 -1.80
C LEU A 108 -1.52 2.67 -2.46
N VAL A 109 -1.54 2.63 -3.79
CA VAL A 109 -2.12 1.54 -4.57
C VAL A 109 -0.98 0.64 -4.99
N ALA A 110 -0.82 -0.48 -4.30
CA ALA A 110 0.21 -1.47 -4.56
C ALA A 110 -0.29 -2.49 -5.58
N GLY A 111 0.48 -2.71 -6.63
CA GLY A 111 0.24 -3.76 -7.62
C GLY A 111 1.35 -4.81 -7.56
N ASP A 112 2.61 -4.40 -7.76
CA ASP A 112 3.79 -5.25 -7.72
C ASP A 112 4.86 -4.64 -6.81
N VAL A 113 4.73 -4.91 -5.52
CA VAL A 113 5.66 -4.44 -4.48
C VAL A 113 6.14 -5.64 -3.67
N GLU A 114 7.45 -5.82 -3.60
CA GLU A 114 8.06 -6.93 -2.88
C GLU A 114 7.68 -6.93 -1.40
N GLY A 115 7.17 -8.06 -0.92
CA GLY A 115 6.77 -8.23 0.47
C GLY A 115 5.45 -7.55 0.86
N LEU A 116 4.73 -6.94 -0.10
CA LEU A 116 3.43 -6.31 0.13
C LEU A 116 2.37 -6.92 -0.79
N GLN A 117 1.23 -7.29 -0.24
CA GLN A 117 0.08 -7.77 -1.03
C GLN A 117 -0.48 -6.65 -1.90
N ALA A 118 -0.97 -6.98 -3.10
CA ALA A 118 -1.67 -6.00 -3.93
C ALA A 118 -2.92 -5.46 -3.22
N GLY A 119 -3.05 -4.14 -3.16
CA GLY A 119 -4.12 -3.49 -2.41
C GLY A 119 -4.01 -1.98 -2.32
N VAL A 120 -4.96 -1.39 -1.63
CA VAL A 120 -4.97 0.03 -1.26
C VAL A 120 -4.59 0.16 0.20
N TYR A 121 -3.63 1.01 0.47
CA TYR A 121 -3.11 1.29 1.80
C TYR A 121 -3.13 2.78 2.08
N LYS A 122 -3.40 3.16 3.33
CA LYS A 122 -3.24 4.55 3.80
C LYS A 122 -1.96 4.66 4.61
N TYR A 123 -1.12 5.63 4.31
CA TYR A 123 0.10 5.91 5.08
C TYR A 123 -0.24 6.57 6.40
N ILE A 124 0.39 6.11 7.47
CA ILE A 124 0.30 6.65 8.84
C ILE A 124 1.65 7.27 9.18
N PRO A 125 1.81 8.60 9.05
CA PRO A 125 3.10 9.26 9.25
C PRO A 125 3.69 9.10 10.66
N HIS A 126 2.82 9.04 11.69
CA HIS A 126 3.25 8.92 13.08
C HIS A 126 3.97 7.59 13.35
N ASP A 127 3.47 6.53 12.77
CA ASP A 127 3.98 5.17 12.99
C ASP A 127 4.93 4.73 11.87
N HIS A 128 5.12 5.55 10.83
CA HIS A 128 5.78 5.19 9.59
C HIS A 128 5.32 3.82 9.10
N ALA A 129 4.02 3.71 8.88
CA ALA A 129 3.36 2.44 8.58
C ALA A 129 2.27 2.59 7.51
N LEU A 130 1.88 1.47 6.92
CA LEU A 130 0.75 1.35 6.02
C LEU A 130 -0.42 0.67 6.74
N LYS A 131 -1.60 1.23 6.61
CA LYS A 131 -2.86 0.60 7.02
C LYS A 131 -3.61 0.12 5.79
N GLU A 132 -3.87 -1.17 5.70
CA GLU A 132 -4.68 -1.73 4.63
C GLU A 132 -6.11 -1.17 4.66
N ILE A 133 -6.60 -0.72 3.51
CA ILE A 133 -7.96 -0.20 3.31
C ILE A 133 -8.78 -1.19 2.50
N THR A 134 -8.25 -1.63 1.34
CA THR A 134 -8.96 -2.53 0.42
C THR A 134 -7.96 -3.51 -0.18
N PRO A 135 -8.19 -4.82 -0.12
CA PRO A 135 -7.33 -5.80 -0.78
C PRO A 135 -7.55 -5.82 -2.30
N GLY A 136 -6.56 -6.35 -3.00
CA GLY A 136 -6.57 -6.56 -4.45
C GLY A 136 -6.07 -5.37 -5.27
N ASP A 137 -5.50 -5.67 -6.43
CA ASP A 137 -4.95 -4.67 -7.34
C ASP A 137 -6.04 -3.72 -7.87
N LYS A 138 -5.87 -2.44 -7.65
CA LYS A 138 -6.80 -1.37 -8.05
C LYS A 138 -6.24 -0.43 -9.12
N ARG A 139 -5.10 -0.78 -9.72
CA ARG A 139 -4.48 0.06 -10.76
C ARG A 139 -5.36 0.20 -11.99
N SER A 140 -6.08 -0.85 -12.39
CA SER A 140 -6.98 -0.81 -13.55
C SER A 140 -8.17 0.14 -13.33
N GLU A 141 -8.83 0.04 -12.16
CA GLU A 141 -9.91 0.95 -11.78
C GLU A 141 -9.41 2.39 -11.68
N LEU A 142 -8.21 2.58 -11.08
CA LEU A 142 -7.58 3.89 -10.96
C LEU A 142 -7.23 4.50 -12.32
N THR A 143 -6.70 3.70 -13.25
CA THR A 143 -6.42 4.10 -14.64
C THR A 143 -7.68 4.60 -15.34
N ASN A 144 -8.79 3.87 -15.20
CA ASN A 144 -10.07 4.26 -15.79
C ASN A 144 -10.61 5.57 -15.19
N ALA A 145 -10.50 5.73 -13.86
CA ALA A 145 -10.90 6.95 -13.17
C ALA A 145 -10.01 8.16 -13.53
N ALA A 146 -8.77 7.92 -13.91
CA ALA A 146 -7.80 8.94 -14.32
C ALA A 146 -7.72 9.09 -15.86
N LEU A 147 -8.86 9.07 -16.54
CA LEU A 147 -8.97 9.33 -17.97
C LEU A 147 -8.11 8.43 -18.85
N LYS A 148 -7.95 7.17 -18.46
CA LYS A 148 -7.17 6.13 -19.14
C LYS A 148 -5.67 6.47 -19.25
N GLN A 149 -5.09 7.09 -18.22
CA GLN A 149 -3.67 7.35 -18.19
C GLN A 149 -2.89 6.06 -17.94
N GLU A 150 -2.34 5.47 -19.00
CA GLU A 150 -1.70 4.15 -19.02
C GLU A 150 -0.50 4.03 -18.07
N SER A 151 0.19 5.14 -17.77
CA SER A 151 1.29 5.14 -16.81
C SER A 151 0.88 4.61 -15.42
N ILE A 152 -0.41 4.76 -15.04
CA ILE A 152 -0.95 4.22 -13.80
C ILE A 152 -1.00 2.68 -13.85
N GLN A 153 -1.48 2.12 -14.96
CA GLN A 153 -1.58 0.68 -15.14
C GLN A 153 -0.21 -0.01 -15.21
N LYS A 154 0.76 0.67 -15.84
CA LYS A 154 2.13 0.14 -16.05
C LYS A 154 3.00 0.23 -14.79
N ALA A 155 2.69 1.12 -13.89
CA ALA A 155 3.48 1.34 -12.68
C ALA A 155 3.28 0.20 -11.66
N PRO A 156 4.33 -0.36 -11.05
CA PRO A 156 4.21 -1.34 -9.98
C PRO A 156 3.51 -0.80 -8.74
N ALA A 157 3.59 0.51 -8.49
CA ALA A 157 2.90 1.17 -7.38
C ALA A 157 2.47 2.59 -7.76
N VAL A 158 1.45 3.12 -7.07
CA VAL A 158 0.93 4.47 -7.29
C VAL A 158 0.69 5.15 -5.96
N ILE A 159 1.26 6.34 -5.74
CA ILE A 159 0.92 7.20 -4.61
C ILE A 159 -0.21 8.13 -5.04
N VAL A 160 -1.28 8.20 -4.24
CA VAL A 160 -2.35 9.18 -4.39
C VAL A 160 -2.32 10.13 -3.21
N LEU A 161 -2.27 11.41 -3.52
CA LEU A 161 -2.31 12.49 -2.53
C LEU A 161 -3.73 13.03 -2.44
N SER A 162 -4.25 13.13 -1.23
CA SER A 162 -5.55 13.72 -0.90
C SER A 162 -5.41 14.72 0.23
N ALA A 163 -6.48 15.42 0.56
CA ALA A 163 -6.50 16.34 1.69
C ALA A 163 -7.85 16.37 2.41
N VAL A 164 -7.78 16.59 3.73
CA VAL A 164 -8.90 17.02 4.58
C VAL A 164 -8.81 18.54 4.69
N TYR A 165 -9.52 19.24 3.83
CA TYR A 165 -9.46 20.72 3.70
C TYR A 165 -9.82 21.43 5.01
N GLU A 166 -10.78 20.88 5.75
CA GLU A 166 -11.28 21.47 6.98
C GLU A 166 -10.18 21.67 8.03
N ARG A 167 -9.16 20.81 8.07
CA ARG A 167 -8.00 20.99 8.98
C ARG A 167 -7.33 22.35 8.80
N THR A 168 -7.32 22.88 7.58
CA THR A 168 -6.70 24.18 7.27
C THR A 168 -7.72 25.30 7.32
N ARG A 169 -8.97 25.06 6.89
CA ARG A 169 -10.06 26.04 6.90
C ARG A 169 -10.41 26.51 8.31
N VAL A 170 -10.37 25.64 9.32
CA VAL A 170 -10.59 26.00 10.74
C VAL A 170 -9.78 27.21 11.15
N LYS A 171 -8.55 27.37 10.64
CA LYS A 171 -7.66 28.48 11.01
C LYS A 171 -7.68 29.63 9.99
N TYR A 172 -7.86 29.32 8.71
CA TYR A 172 -7.61 30.28 7.62
C TYR A 172 -8.85 30.58 6.77
N GLY A 173 -10.01 30.03 7.14
CA GLY A 173 -11.24 30.18 6.34
C GLY A 173 -11.05 29.71 4.90
N ASP A 174 -11.70 30.35 3.95
CA ASP A 174 -11.63 30.03 2.51
C ASP A 174 -10.21 30.10 1.93
N ARG A 175 -9.33 30.88 2.57
CA ARG A 175 -7.92 30.94 2.15
C ARG A 175 -7.17 29.62 2.42
N GLY A 176 -7.69 28.80 3.30
CA GLY A 176 -7.16 27.46 3.59
C GLY A 176 -6.99 26.60 2.36
N ASP A 177 -7.91 26.64 1.41
CA ASP A 177 -7.87 25.84 0.18
C ASP A 177 -6.61 26.14 -0.65
N ARG A 178 -6.27 27.41 -0.78
CA ARG A 178 -5.03 27.82 -1.46
C ARG A 178 -3.80 27.24 -0.79
N TYR A 179 -3.78 27.19 0.54
CA TYR A 179 -2.64 26.66 1.29
C TYR A 179 -2.53 25.14 1.12
N VAL A 180 -3.67 24.42 1.10
CA VAL A 180 -3.71 22.99 0.78
C VAL A 180 -3.13 22.74 -0.62
N HIS A 181 -3.52 23.53 -1.62
CA HIS A 181 -3.03 23.37 -2.99
C HIS A 181 -1.53 23.74 -3.13
N MET A 182 -1.00 24.62 -2.30
CA MET A 182 0.45 24.86 -2.23
C MET A 182 1.18 23.68 -1.59
N GLU A 183 0.62 23.14 -0.51
CA GLU A 183 1.25 22.06 0.27
C GLU A 183 1.38 20.76 -0.54
N ILE A 184 0.37 20.42 -1.36
CA ILE A 184 0.49 19.25 -2.24
C ILE A 184 1.65 19.42 -3.24
N GLY A 185 1.88 20.63 -3.75
CA GLY A 185 3.03 20.90 -4.61
C GLY A 185 4.36 20.64 -3.92
N PHE A 186 4.48 20.97 -2.63
CA PHE A 186 5.68 20.67 -1.84
C PHE A 186 5.89 19.16 -1.65
N ALA A 187 4.82 18.46 -1.24
CA ALA A 187 4.87 17.01 -1.06
C ALA A 187 5.17 16.26 -2.37
N ALA A 188 4.51 16.64 -3.47
CA ALA A 188 4.74 16.06 -4.79
C ALA A 188 6.16 16.30 -5.28
N GLN A 189 6.72 17.50 -5.07
CA GLN A 189 8.11 17.79 -5.43
C GLN A 189 9.10 16.96 -4.61
N ASN A 190 8.83 16.73 -3.33
CA ASN A 190 9.64 15.85 -2.50
C ASN A 190 9.63 14.41 -3.06
N ILE A 191 8.46 13.89 -3.47
CA ILE A 191 8.37 12.57 -4.14
C ILE A 191 9.21 12.56 -5.41
N TYR A 192 9.13 13.59 -6.24
CA TYR A 192 9.92 13.67 -7.48
C TYR A 192 11.43 13.61 -7.22
N LEU A 193 11.91 14.40 -6.25
CA LEU A 193 13.35 14.45 -5.94
C LEU A 193 13.83 13.14 -5.30
N GLN A 194 13.02 12.55 -4.43
CA GLN A 194 13.35 11.28 -3.80
C GLN A 194 13.31 10.13 -4.81
N ALA A 195 12.33 10.13 -5.74
CA ALA A 195 12.28 9.13 -6.81
C ALA A 195 13.54 9.19 -7.67
N GLU A 196 13.96 10.39 -8.09
CA GLU A 196 15.22 10.58 -8.84
C GLU A 196 16.44 10.06 -8.06
N ALA A 197 16.49 10.29 -6.74
CA ALA A 197 17.59 9.82 -5.90
C ALA A 197 17.61 8.28 -5.74
N LEU A 198 16.47 7.63 -5.95
CA LEU A 198 16.30 6.16 -5.93
C LEU A 198 16.36 5.54 -7.34
N GLU A 199 16.68 6.32 -8.38
CA GLU A 199 16.65 5.89 -9.78
C GLU A 199 15.26 5.42 -10.25
N LEU A 200 14.20 5.99 -9.64
CA LEU A 200 12.80 5.73 -9.97
C LEU A 200 12.20 6.88 -10.77
N GLY A 201 11.26 6.53 -11.65
CA GLY A 201 10.47 7.48 -12.41
C GLY A 201 9.10 7.73 -11.81
N THR A 202 8.59 8.96 -11.98
CA THR A 202 7.22 9.33 -11.60
C THR A 202 6.70 10.47 -12.45
N VAL A 203 5.38 10.67 -12.43
CA VAL A 203 4.71 11.84 -13.00
C VAL A 203 3.53 12.26 -12.12
N PHE A 204 3.34 13.57 -11.95
CA PHE A 204 2.15 14.09 -11.26
C PHE A 204 0.98 14.20 -12.24
N ILE A 205 -0.15 13.58 -11.90
CA ILE A 205 -1.39 13.55 -12.67
C ILE A 205 -2.47 14.24 -11.84
N GLY A 206 -3.03 15.32 -12.38
CA GLY A 206 -4.13 16.05 -11.76
C GLY A 206 -5.48 15.92 -12.52
N ALA A 207 -5.54 15.07 -13.55
CA ALA A 207 -6.76 14.90 -14.36
C ALA A 207 -7.41 13.54 -14.08
N PHE A 208 -8.51 13.55 -13.33
CA PHE A 208 -9.26 12.34 -12.92
C PHE A 208 -10.68 12.74 -12.47
N TYR A 209 -11.52 11.73 -12.23
CA TYR A 209 -12.85 11.87 -11.64
C TYR A 209 -12.77 11.67 -10.12
N ASP A 210 -12.92 12.74 -9.36
CA ASP A 210 -12.73 12.80 -7.90
C ASP A 210 -13.56 11.73 -7.15
N ASP A 211 -14.86 11.65 -7.44
CA ASP A 211 -15.75 10.68 -6.78
C ASP A 211 -15.36 9.23 -7.04
N SER A 212 -14.85 8.94 -8.24
CA SER A 212 -14.35 7.61 -8.60
C SER A 212 -13.10 7.28 -7.80
N ILE A 213 -12.15 8.22 -7.69
CA ILE A 213 -10.94 8.03 -6.89
C ILE A 213 -11.28 7.82 -5.42
N LYS A 214 -12.17 8.65 -4.84
CA LYS A 214 -12.63 8.50 -3.45
C LYS A 214 -13.16 7.10 -3.18
N LYS A 215 -14.03 6.60 -4.06
CA LYS A 215 -14.64 5.28 -3.94
C LYS A 215 -13.61 4.13 -4.03
N ILE A 216 -12.69 4.21 -5.01
CA ILE A 216 -11.64 3.18 -5.21
C ILE A 216 -10.75 3.07 -3.99
N LEU A 217 -10.37 4.21 -3.41
CA LEU A 217 -9.42 4.27 -2.29
C LEU A 217 -10.10 4.19 -0.91
N GLY A 218 -11.42 4.15 -0.85
CA GLY A 218 -12.16 4.12 0.43
C GLY A 218 -11.90 5.36 1.28
N MET A 219 -11.77 6.54 0.64
CA MET A 219 -11.56 7.81 1.32
C MET A 219 -12.79 8.21 2.16
N GLN A 220 -12.55 8.99 3.21
CA GLN A 220 -13.62 9.56 4.00
C GLN A 220 -14.36 10.66 3.22
N ASP A 221 -15.59 10.99 3.63
CA ASP A 221 -16.42 11.98 2.92
C ASP A 221 -15.79 13.37 2.88
N ASP A 222 -15.02 13.75 3.89
CA ASP A 222 -14.32 15.02 4.03
C ASP A 222 -12.93 15.06 3.35
N GLU A 223 -12.48 13.94 2.79
CA GLU A 223 -11.24 13.88 2.01
C GLU A 223 -11.51 14.19 0.53
N GLY A 224 -10.62 14.94 -0.11
CA GLY A 224 -10.62 15.20 -1.55
C GLY A 224 -9.30 14.75 -2.20
N PRO A 225 -9.34 13.94 -3.30
CA PRO A 225 -8.13 13.58 -4.04
C PRO A 225 -7.58 14.81 -4.77
N LEU A 226 -6.25 14.94 -4.81
CA LEU A 226 -5.58 16.11 -5.39
C LEU A 226 -4.55 15.75 -6.45
N GLY A 227 -3.98 14.55 -6.41
CA GLY A 227 -2.99 14.14 -7.37
C GLY A 227 -2.65 12.67 -7.30
N ILE A 228 -2.24 12.11 -8.42
CA ILE A 228 -1.84 10.72 -8.59
C ILE A 228 -0.41 10.69 -9.09
N MET A 229 0.45 9.88 -8.48
CA MET A 229 1.86 9.73 -8.86
C MET A 229 2.19 8.24 -9.01
N PRO A 230 2.13 7.70 -10.24
CA PRO A 230 2.63 6.35 -10.52
C PRO A 230 4.15 6.32 -10.39
N LEU A 231 4.69 5.20 -9.93
CA LEU A 231 6.08 4.98 -9.57
C LEU A 231 6.61 3.72 -10.24
N GLY A 232 7.83 3.74 -10.74
CA GLY A 232 8.47 2.56 -11.30
C GLY A 232 9.92 2.81 -11.70
N VAL A 233 10.67 1.74 -11.93
CA VAL A 233 12.01 1.78 -12.49
C VAL A 233 11.94 2.26 -13.94
N HIS A 234 12.87 3.09 -14.42
CA HIS A 234 12.83 3.67 -15.79
C HIS A 234 14.17 3.61 -16.53
#